data_b311a864ef86bdbfa0b73b89112073c6
#
_entry.id   b311a864ef86bdbfa0b73b89112073c6
#
_cell.length_a   1.000
_cell.length_b   1.000
_cell.length_c   1.000
_cell.angle_alpha   90.00
_cell.angle_beta   90.00
_cell.angle_gamma   90.00
#
_symmetry.space_group_name_H-M   'P 1'
#
loop_
_entity.id
_entity.type
_entity.pdbx_description
1 polymer ?
#
loop_
_entity_poly.entity_id
_entity_poly.type
_entity_poly.pdbx_seq_one_letter_code
_entity_poly.pdbx_strand_id
1 'polypeptide(L)'
;YTADPRSNPQAELIKDVYGIDDALRAIAGDSVSGLGTGGMSTKLQAADVACRAGIDTIIAAGSKPGVIGDVMEGISVGTLFHAQATPLENRKRWIFGAPPAGEITVDEGATAASLDRGSSLLPKGIKSVTGNF
;
A
#
# COMPACT_ATOMS: atom_id res chain seq x y z
N TYR A 1 12.33 -7.91 -9.95
CA TYR A 1 12.64 -8.59 -11.20
C TYR A 1 11.38 -8.78 -12.03
N THR A 2 11.53 -8.82 -13.34
CA THR A 2 10.42 -9.07 -14.30
C THR A 2 9.88 -10.51 -14.24
N ALA A 3 10.62 -11.42 -13.63
CA ALA A 3 10.26 -12.79 -13.31
C ALA A 3 11.09 -13.30 -12.12
N ASP A 4 10.85 -14.52 -11.65
CA ASP A 4 11.70 -15.13 -10.61
C ASP A 4 13.11 -15.40 -11.16
N PRO A 5 14.16 -14.72 -10.69
CA PRO A 5 15.53 -14.86 -11.21
C PRO A 5 16.13 -16.23 -10.93
N ARG A 6 15.54 -17.04 -10.05
CA ARG A 6 15.98 -18.42 -9.77
C ARG A 6 15.56 -19.38 -10.87
N SER A 7 14.43 -19.11 -11.51
CA SER A 7 13.87 -19.93 -12.57
C SER A 7 14.05 -19.33 -13.97
N ASN A 8 14.28 -18.02 -14.07
CA ASN A 8 14.45 -17.31 -15.33
C ASN A 8 15.73 -16.48 -15.33
N PRO A 9 16.81 -16.94 -15.98
CA PRO A 9 18.08 -16.19 -16.09
C PRO A 9 17.98 -14.85 -16.85
N GLN A 10 16.88 -14.64 -17.61
CA GLN A 10 16.62 -13.39 -18.35
C GLN A 10 15.83 -12.38 -17.50
N ALA A 11 15.56 -12.68 -16.23
CA ALA A 11 14.82 -11.79 -15.35
C ALA A 11 15.66 -10.53 -15.05
N GLU A 12 15.12 -9.37 -15.39
CA GLU A 12 15.74 -8.06 -15.15
C GLU A 12 15.24 -7.45 -13.84
N LEU A 13 16.12 -6.75 -13.12
CA LEU A 13 15.76 -6.02 -11.91
C LEU A 13 14.88 -4.84 -12.25
N ILE A 14 13.68 -4.79 -11.68
CA ILE A 14 12.82 -3.59 -11.71
C ILE A 14 13.40 -2.61 -10.70
N LYS A 15 13.94 -1.48 -11.16
CA LYS A 15 14.58 -0.50 -10.28
C LYS A 15 13.58 0.42 -9.61
N ASP A 16 12.56 0.86 -10.36
CA ASP A 16 11.58 1.85 -9.93
C ASP A 16 10.15 1.33 -10.12
N VAL A 17 9.30 1.49 -9.10
CA VAL A 17 7.89 1.12 -9.11
C VAL A 17 7.07 2.32 -8.66
N TYR A 18 6.21 2.84 -9.54
CA TYR A 18 5.32 3.97 -9.26
C TYR A 18 3.91 3.55 -8.86
N GLY A 19 3.59 2.25 -8.95
CA GLY A 19 2.32 1.67 -8.53
C GLY A 19 2.41 0.15 -8.50
N ILE A 20 1.77 -0.45 -7.50
CA ILE A 20 1.72 -1.91 -7.36
C ILE A 20 0.39 -2.39 -7.94
N ASP A 21 0.44 -2.85 -9.18
CA ASP A 21 -0.68 -3.42 -9.92
C ASP A 21 -0.78 -4.95 -9.76
N ASP A 22 -1.83 -5.52 -10.35
CA ASP A 22 -2.06 -6.96 -10.30
C ASP A 22 -0.99 -7.75 -11.07
N ALA A 23 -0.40 -7.18 -12.12
CA ALA A 23 0.68 -7.80 -12.88
C ALA A 23 1.93 -7.96 -12.01
N LEU A 24 2.32 -6.91 -11.27
CA LEU A 24 3.45 -6.96 -10.35
C LEU A 24 3.19 -7.93 -9.18
N ARG A 25 1.94 -7.99 -8.69
CA ARG A 25 1.53 -8.95 -7.64
C ARG A 25 1.62 -10.40 -8.15
N ALA A 26 1.21 -10.66 -9.37
CA ALA A 26 1.30 -11.98 -9.99
C ALA A 26 2.75 -12.47 -10.16
N ILE A 27 3.67 -11.57 -10.53
CA ILE A 27 5.12 -11.88 -10.64
C ILE A 27 5.72 -12.24 -9.28
N ALA A 28 5.24 -11.62 -8.20
CA ALA A 28 5.76 -11.85 -6.85
C ALA A 28 5.54 -13.28 -6.33
N GLY A 29 4.52 -13.97 -6.82
CA GLY A 29 4.21 -15.36 -6.47
C GLY A 29 4.04 -15.60 -4.96
N ASP A 30 3.65 -16.82 -4.61
CA ASP A 30 3.67 -17.30 -3.23
C ASP A 30 5.07 -17.76 -2.82
N SER A 31 5.37 -17.69 -1.51
CA SER A 31 6.67 -18.10 -0.95
C SER A 31 6.96 -19.57 -1.19
N VAL A 32 7.95 -19.87 -2.01
CA VAL A 32 8.41 -21.24 -2.32
C VAL A 32 9.43 -21.76 -1.28
N SER A 33 9.97 -20.86 -0.43
CA SER A 33 10.94 -21.25 0.59
C SER A 33 10.27 -21.38 1.96
N GLY A 34 10.19 -22.58 2.50
CA GLY A 34 9.67 -22.88 3.84
C GLY A 34 10.48 -22.27 5.02
N LEU A 35 11.39 -21.35 4.76
CA LEU A 35 12.15 -20.59 5.75
C LEU A 35 11.61 -19.16 5.87
N GLY A 36 10.53 -18.98 6.57
CA GLY A 36 9.97 -17.66 6.88
C GLY A 36 8.49 -17.56 6.50
N THR A 37 7.74 -16.88 7.33
CA THR A 37 6.29 -16.67 7.18
C THR A 37 5.93 -15.57 6.17
N GLY A 38 6.92 -14.94 5.48
CA GLY A 38 6.70 -13.81 4.59
C GLY A 38 7.39 -13.98 3.23
N GLY A 39 6.63 -14.22 2.16
CA GLY A 39 7.11 -14.24 0.77
C GLY A 39 7.31 -12.84 0.18
N MET A 40 7.56 -12.77 -1.13
CA MET A 40 7.65 -11.50 -1.85
C MET A 40 6.30 -10.77 -1.82
N SER A 41 5.18 -11.48 -1.85
CA SER A 41 3.83 -10.91 -1.75
C SER A 41 3.62 -10.08 -0.49
N THR A 42 4.09 -10.55 0.67
CA THR A 42 3.99 -9.78 1.94
C THR A 42 4.88 -8.54 1.96
N LYS A 43 6.05 -8.60 1.31
CA LYS A 43 6.92 -7.42 1.15
C LYS A 43 6.28 -6.38 0.23
N LEU A 44 5.66 -6.81 -0.89
CA LEU A 44 4.90 -5.91 -1.75
C LEU A 44 3.70 -5.29 -1.05
N GLN A 45 2.99 -6.07 -0.23
CA GLN A 45 1.88 -5.55 0.56
C GLN A 45 2.35 -4.47 1.56
N ALA A 46 3.48 -4.70 2.24
CA ALA A 46 4.07 -3.72 3.15
C ALA A 46 4.51 -2.45 2.40
N ALA A 47 5.15 -2.61 1.24
CA ALA A 47 5.53 -1.49 0.38
C ALA A 47 4.30 -0.70 -0.10
N ASP A 48 3.21 -1.38 -0.51
CA ASP A 48 1.96 -0.75 -0.94
C ASP A 48 1.37 0.12 0.18
N VAL A 49 1.31 -0.40 1.40
CA VAL A 49 0.84 0.35 2.57
C VAL A 49 1.70 1.59 2.83
N ALA A 50 3.03 1.45 2.80
CA ALA A 50 3.96 2.55 3.02
C ALA A 50 3.87 3.61 1.91
N CYS A 51 3.85 3.20 0.64
CA CYS A 51 3.75 4.13 -0.49
C CYS A 51 2.43 4.89 -0.50
N ARG A 52 1.32 4.24 -0.16
CA ARG A 52 0.02 4.89 0.07
C ARG A 52 0.05 5.84 1.27
N ALA A 53 0.90 5.59 2.25
CA ALA A 53 1.14 6.51 3.37
C ALA A 53 2.09 7.68 3.01
N GLY A 54 2.54 7.79 1.75
CA GLY A 54 3.43 8.85 1.30
C GLY A 54 4.89 8.63 1.67
N ILE A 55 5.30 7.36 1.82
CA ILE A 55 6.65 6.97 2.22
C ILE A 55 7.28 6.17 1.08
N ASP A 56 8.41 6.65 0.55
CA ASP A 56 9.24 5.87 -0.36
C ASP A 56 9.79 4.63 0.35
N THR A 57 9.74 3.49 -0.33
CA THR A 57 10.13 2.21 0.26
C THR A 57 11.11 1.49 -0.64
N ILE A 58 12.20 0.99 -0.09
CA ILE A 58 13.19 0.21 -0.84
C ILE A 58 13.17 -1.24 -0.38
N ILE A 59 13.03 -2.16 -1.34
CA ILE A 59 13.23 -3.60 -1.12
C ILE A 59 14.57 -4.00 -1.71
N ALA A 60 15.51 -4.40 -0.86
CA ALA A 60 16.85 -4.81 -1.24
C ALA A 60 17.26 -6.15 -0.62
N ALA A 61 18.33 -6.76 -1.13
CA ALA A 61 18.87 -8.01 -0.60
C ALA A 61 19.61 -7.75 0.72
N GLY A 62 19.03 -8.17 1.85
CA GLY A 62 19.62 -8.00 3.17
C GLY A 62 20.92 -8.80 3.42
N SER A 63 21.24 -9.76 2.55
CA SER A 63 22.51 -10.51 2.58
C SER A 63 23.72 -9.71 2.02
N LYS A 64 23.46 -8.57 1.33
CA LYS A 64 24.54 -7.72 0.81
C LYS A 64 25.12 -6.90 1.96
N PRO A 65 26.44 -7.03 2.28
CA PRO A 65 27.08 -6.19 3.28
C PRO A 65 26.98 -4.70 2.91
N GLY A 66 26.65 -3.84 3.88
CA GLY A 66 26.61 -2.40 3.67
C GLY A 66 25.36 -1.87 2.94
N VAL A 67 24.38 -2.71 2.59
CA VAL A 67 23.21 -2.32 1.80
C VAL A 67 22.45 -1.12 2.38
N ILE A 68 22.38 -0.99 3.70
CA ILE A 68 21.72 0.16 4.35
C ILE A 68 22.52 1.45 4.12
N GLY A 69 23.84 1.38 4.22
CA GLY A 69 24.73 2.51 3.89
C GLY A 69 24.57 2.94 2.44
N ASP A 70 24.61 1.97 1.51
CA ASP A 70 24.39 2.22 0.08
C ASP A 70 23.06 2.97 -0.15
N VAL A 71 21.98 2.53 0.49
CA VAL A 71 20.64 3.19 0.40
C VAL A 71 20.71 4.62 0.92
N MET A 72 21.34 4.86 2.07
CA MET A 72 21.46 6.19 2.68
C MET A 72 22.32 7.15 1.86
N GLU A 73 23.27 6.63 1.10
CA GLU A 73 24.10 7.39 0.15
C GLU A 73 23.43 7.60 -1.21
N GLY A 74 22.21 7.09 -1.40
CA GLY A 74 21.46 7.21 -2.65
C GLY A 74 21.94 6.27 -3.75
N ILE A 75 22.75 5.26 -3.41
CA ILE A 75 23.19 4.25 -4.37
C ILE A 75 21.99 3.36 -4.73
N SER A 76 21.75 3.18 -6.04
CA SER A 76 20.64 2.35 -6.53
C SER A 76 20.91 0.88 -6.21
N VAL A 77 20.28 0.39 -5.13
CA VAL A 77 20.30 -1.01 -4.72
C VAL A 77 18.88 -1.52 -4.52
N GLY A 78 18.54 -2.66 -5.13
CA GLY A 78 17.20 -3.23 -5.03
C GLY A 78 16.16 -2.50 -5.87
N THR A 79 14.92 -2.44 -5.37
CA THR A 79 13.77 -1.81 -6.03
C THR A 79 13.23 -0.69 -5.16
N LEU A 80 13.12 0.51 -5.70
CA LEU A 80 12.50 1.67 -5.08
C LEU A 80 11.01 1.71 -5.47
N PHE A 81 10.16 1.72 -4.49
CA PHE A 81 8.72 1.95 -4.59
C PHE A 81 8.44 3.39 -4.20
N HIS A 82 7.95 4.17 -5.15
CA HIS A 82 7.69 5.60 -4.96
C HIS A 82 6.41 5.87 -4.19
N ALA A 83 6.45 6.84 -3.30
CA ALA A 83 5.29 7.33 -2.60
C ALA A 83 4.21 7.83 -3.57
N GLN A 84 2.95 7.43 -3.34
CA GLN A 84 1.81 7.76 -4.22
C GLN A 84 0.97 8.92 -3.71
N ALA A 85 1.21 9.38 -2.48
CA ALA A 85 0.30 10.31 -1.81
C ALA A 85 1.01 11.51 -1.20
N THR A 86 0.29 12.62 -1.20
CA THR A 86 0.65 13.79 -0.40
C THR A 86 0.35 13.53 1.09
N PRO A 87 1.09 14.15 2.03
CA PRO A 87 0.85 14.02 3.47
C PRO A 87 -0.59 14.34 3.91
N LEU A 88 -1.30 15.16 3.15
CA LEU A 88 -2.69 15.55 3.44
C LEU A 88 -3.70 14.41 3.25
N GLU A 89 -3.43 13.50 2.31
CA GLU A 89 -4.28 12.33 2.07
C GLU A 89 -4.03 11.18 3.05
N ASN A 90 -2.88 11.16 3.71
CA ASN A 90 -2.47 10.09 4.62
C ASN A 90 -3.40 9.98 5.84
N ARG A 91 -3.86 11.12 6.36
CA ARG A 91 -4.80 11.14 7.50
C ARG A 91 -6.14 10.50 7.16
N LYS A 92 -6.66 10.77 5.95
CA LYS A 92 -7.92 10.15 5.47
C LYS A 92 -7.73 8.65 5.26
N ARG A 93 -6.61 8.22 4.70
CA ARG A 93 -6.33 6.80 4.41
C ARG A 93 -6.11 5.97 5.66
N TRP A 94 -5.52 6.53 6.71
CA TRP A 94 -5.41 5.86 8.01
C TRP A 94 -6.80 5.49 8.56
N ILE A 95 -7.77 6.39 8.42
CA ILE A 95 -9.17 6.14 8.81
C ILE A 95 -9.77 5.00 7.99
N PHE A 96 -9.49 4.96 6.66
CA PHE A 96 -9.98 3.91 5.76
C PHE A 96 -9.23 2.58 5.88
N GLY A 97 -8.10 2.52 6.56
CA GLY A 97 -7.32 1.30 6.78
C GLY A 97 -7.87 0.39 7.87
N ALA A 98 -8.73 0.90 8.73
CA ALA A 98 -9.41 0.10 9.76
C ALA A 98 -10.62 -0.65 9.16
N PRO A 99 -10.87 -1.91 9.55
CA PRO A 99 -12.09 -2.60 9.13
C PRO A 99 -13.32 -1.82 9.64
N PRO A 100 -14.36 -1.65 8.81
CA PRO A 100 -15.55 -0.94 9.20
C PRO A 100 -16.24 -1.67 10.37
N ALA A 101 -16.57 -0.94 11.43
CA ALA A 101 -17.32 -1.46 12.59
C ALA A 101 -18.83 -1.54 12.30
N GLY A 102 -19.30 -0.80 11.30
CA GLY A 102 -20.69 -0.76 10.90
C GLY A 102 -20.93 0.15 9.71
N GLU A 103 -22.21 0.34 9.36
CA GLU A 103 -22.65 1.13 8.22
C GLU A 103 -23.74 2.11 8.66
N ILE A 104 -23.65 3.34 8.18
CA ILE A 104 -24.65 4.40 8.39
C ILE A 104 -25.20 4.80 7.02
N THR A 105 -26.49 4.52 6.79
CA THR A 105 -27.18 4.99 5.59
C THR A 105 -27.75 6.39 5.83
N VAL A 106 -27.49 7.30 4.91
CA VAL A 106 -27.90 8.71 4.99
C VAL A 106 -28.90 9.07 3.89
N ASP A 107 -29.65 10.17 4.07
CA ASP A 107 -30.52 10.70 3.03
C ASP A 107 -29.77 11.52 1.98
N GLU A 108 -30.46 11.88 0.88
CA GLU A 108 -29.86 12.66 -0.22
C GLU A 108 -29.39 14.06 0.23
N GLY A 109 -30.12 14.69 1.16
CA GLY A 109 -29.76 16.01 1.67
C GLY A 109 -28.48 15.96 2.51
N ALA A 110 -28.31 14.94 3.33
CA ALA A 110 -27.08 14.70 4.10
C ALA A 110 -25.91 14.31 3.18
N THR A 111 -26.19 13.52 2.14
CA THR A 111 -25.18 13.16 1.12
C THR A 111 -24.66 14.41 0.41
N ALA A 112 -25.54 15.26 -0.12
CA ALA A 112 -25.17 16.51 -0.79
C ALA A 112 -24.45 17.47 0.17
N ALA A 113 -24.90 17.59 1.42
CA ALA A 113 -24.25 18.45 2.41
C ALA A 113 -22.84 17.99 2.76
N SER A 114 -22.63 16.69 2.87
CA SER A 114 -21.31 16.12 3.24
C SER A 114 -20.34 16.12 2.06
N LEU A 115 -20.75 15.68 0.87
CA LEU A 115 -19.88 15.54 -0.30
C LEU A 115 -19.58 16.88 -0.97
N ASP A 116 -20.59 17.73 -1.20
CA ASP A 116 -20.43 18.96 -1.97
C ASP A 116 -19.96 20.14 -1.12
N ARG A 117 -20.36 20.17 0.15
CA ARG A 117 -20.10 21.31 1.05
C ARG A 117 -19.18 20.98 2.22
N GLY A 118 -18.74 19.71 2.37
CA GLY A 118 -17.89 19.29 3.47
C GLY A 118 -18.54 19.45 4.86
N SER A 119 -19.87 19.47 4.92
CA SER A 119 -20.62 19.70 6.17
C SER A 119 -20.61 18.44 7.04
N SER A 120 -20.68 18.63 8.36
CA SER A 120 -20.79 17.51 9.30
C SER A 120 -22.15 16.81 9.15
N LEU A 121 -22.13 15.47 9.29
CA LEU A 121 -23.36 14.67 9.32
C LEU A 121 -24.15 14.97 10.60
N LEU A 122 -25.41 15.36 10.45
CA LEU A 122 -26.33 15.55 11.55
C LEU A 122 -27.22 14.32 11.73
N PRO A 123 -27.66 13.98 12.96
CA PRO A 123 -28.52 12.84 13.23
C PRO A 123 -29.81 12.80 12.38
N LYS A 124 -30.37 13.99 12.04
CA LYS A 124 -31.54 14.12 11.18
C LYS A 124 -31.36 13.53 9.77
N GLY A 125 -30.12 13.49 9.27
CA GLY A 125 -29.81 12.95 7.94
C GLY A 125 -29.56 11.44 7.92
N ILE A 126 -29.65 10.75 9.08
CA ILE A 126 -29.40 9.32 9.20
C ILE A 126 -30.71 8.55 8.97
N LYS A 127 -30.72 7.63 8.02
CA LYS A 127 -31.86 6.74 7.74
C LYS A 127 -31.78 5.42 8.50
N SER A 128 -30.61 4.82 8.55
CA SER A 128 -30.39 3.55 9.27
C SER A 128 -28.92 3.41 9.71
N VAL A 129 -28.72 2.57 10.72
CA VAL A 129 -27.43 2.24 11.29
C VAL A 129 -27.37 0.73 11.49
N THR A 130 -26.29 0.07 11.04
CA THR A 130 -26.04 -1.36 11.24
C THR A 130 -24.61 -1.58 11.72
N GLY A 131 -24.36 -2.58 12.56
CA GLY A 131 -23.06 -2.89 13.12
C GLY A 131 -22.94 -2.57 14.61
N ASN A 132 -21.71 -2.69 15.15
CA ASN A 132 -21.36 -2.37 16.53
C ASN A 132 -20.47 -1.13 16.55
N PHE A 133 -20.98 -0.02 17.11
CA PHE A 133 -20.26 1.23 17.30
C PHE A 133 -19.88 1.44 18.74
#